data_51cde4044eff5291f470d78d8beb67b7
#
_entry.id   51cde4044eff5291f470d78d8beb67b7
#
_cell.length_a   1.000
_cell.length_b   1.000
_cell.length_c   1.000
_cell.angle_alpha   90.00
_cell.angle_beta   90.00
_cell.angle_gamma   90.00
#
_symmetry.space_group_name_H-M   'P 1'
#
loop_
_entity.id
_entity.type
_entity.pdbx_description
1 polymer ?
#
loop_
_entity_poly.entity_id
_entity_poly.type
_entity_poly.pdbx_seq_one_letter_code
_entity_poly.pdbx_strand_id
1 'polypeptide(L)' 'MSTPASPLPRLPVIRGLQFVPVKDGLWRVSNRSGMVLGHIERRTEVDGDHFAARRLLAATRTMNVGSFWRIDDAADCFR' A
#
# COMPACT_ATOMS: atom_id res chain seq x y z
N MET A 1 -30.17 1.16 -2.07
CA MET A 1 -29.55 0.86 -2.23
C MET A 1 -28.46 1.06 -1.88
N SER A 2 -28.03 0.72 -1.72
CA SER A 2 -26.98 0.81 -1.27
C SER A 2 -26.05 1.12 -1.99
N THR A 3 -25.38 1.69 -1.85
CA THR A 3 -24.46 1.89 -2.41
C THR A 3 -23.47 1.30 -2.16
N PRO A 4 -22.95 0.86 -2.81
CA PRO A 4 -21.93 0.25 -2.60
C PRO A 4 -20.88 0.97 -2.49
N ALA A 5 -20.48 1.03 -1.55
CA ALA A 5 -19.34 1.53 -1.34
C ALA A 5 -18.37 1.04 -2.22
N SER A 6 -17.43 1.72 -2.44
CA SER A 6 -16.32 1.26 -3.14
C SER A 6 -15.75 0.11 -2.42
N PRO A 7 -15.59 -0.99 -3.01
CA PRO A 7 -15.03 -2.12 -2.35
C PRO A 7 -13.60 -1.90 -1.94
N LEU A 8 -12.87 -1.05 -2.62
CA LEU A 8 -11.48 -0.78 -2.27
C LEU A 8 -11.39 0.66 -1.85
N PRO A 9 -11.00 0.92 -0.61
CA PRO A 9 -10.90 2.29 -0.16
C PRO A 9 -9.88 3.03 -0.99
N ARG A 10 -10.22 4.24 -1.31
CA ARG A 10 -9.31 5.09 -2.02
C ARG A 10 -8.46 5.79 -1.01
N LEU A 11 -7.18 5.59 -1.07
CA LEU A 11 -6.26 6.27 -0.18
C LEU A 11 -5.86 7.61 -0.77
N PRO A 12 -5.69 8.62 0.08
CA PRO A 12 -5.23 9.89 -0.42
C PRO A 12 -3.77 9.79 -0.84
N VAL A 13 -3.34 10.78 -1.59
CA VAL A 13 -1.93 10.88 -1.94
C VAL A 13 -1.18 11.23 -0.66
N ILE A 14 -0.22 10.42 -0.30
CA ILE A 14 0.58 10.65 0.88
C ILE A 14 1.99 10.95 0.41
N ARG A 15 2.47 12.14 0.72
CA ARG A 15 3.85 12.55 0.43
C ARG A 15 4.21 12.37 -1.04
N GLY A 16 3.27 12.67 -1.92
CA GLY A 16 3.50 12.57 -3.35
C GLY A 16 3.42 11.16 -3.90
N LEU A 17 3.04 10.20 -3.08
CA LEU A 17 2.89 8.82 -3.54
C LEU A 17 1.44 8.55 -3.89
N GLN A 18 1.23 7.70 -4.88
CA GLN A 18 -0.09 7.27 -5.27
C GLN A 18 -0.30 5.83 -4.85
N PHE A 19 -1.47 5.56 -4.29
CA PHE A 19 -1.83 4.22 -3.84
C PHE A 19 -2.95 3.71 -4.72
N VAL A 20 -2.62 2.76 -5.59
CA VAL A 20 -3.58 2.21 -6.53
C VAL A 20 -4.04 0.86 -6.01
N PRO A 21 -5.33 0.71 -5.70
CA PRO A 21 -5.80 -0.59 -5.19
C PRO A 21 -5.66 -1.65 -6.27
N VAL A 22 -5.04 -2.77 -5.90
CA VAL A 22 -4.92 -3.92 -6.78
C VAL A 22 -6.02 -4.91 -6.46
N LYS A 23 -6.28 -5.10 -5.18
CA LYS A 23 -7.39 -5.88 -4.69
C LYS A 23 -7.61 -5.45 -3.24
N ASP A 24 -8.63 -5.99 -2.60
CA ASP A 24 -8.91 -5.63 -1.23
C ASP A 24 -7.68 -5.88 -0.35
N GLY A 25 -7.22 -4.87 0.31
CA GLY A 25 -6.08 -4.96 1.21
C GLY A 25 -4.72 -4.95 0.54
N LEU A 26 -4.64 -4.68 -0.77
CA LEU A 26 -3.35 -4.63 -1.46
C LEU A 26 -3.30 -3.40 -2.33
N TRP A 27 -2.31 -2.55 -2.12
CA TRP A 27 -2.14 -1.33 -2.90
C TRP A 27 -0.78 -1.32 -3.58
N ARG A 28 -0.78 -0.86 -4.81
CA ARG A 28 0.44 -0.59 -5.54
C ARG A 28 0.85 0.85 -5.24
N VAL A 29 2.10 1.04 -4.87
CA VAL A 29 2.62 2.36 -4.53
C VAL A 29 3.45 2.87 -5.70
N SER A 30 3.07 4.03 -6.21
CA SER A 30 3.77 4.66 -7.35
C SER A 30 4.16 6.08 -6.98
N ASN A 31 5.19 6.59 -7.66
CA ASN A 31 5.55 7.98 -7.49
C ASN A 31 4.74 8.85 -8.46
N ARG A 32 5.02 10.14 -8.48
CA ARG A 32 4.24 11.06 -9.31
C ARG A 32 4.37 10.77 -10.79
N SER A 33 5.49 10.24 -11.22
CA SER A 33 5.67 9.93 -12.64
C SER A 33 5.04 8.60 -13.02
N GLY A 34 4.46 7.90 -12.06
CA GLY A 34 3.81 6.62 -12.33
C GLY A 34 4.71 5.42 -12.18
N MET A 35 5.95 5.64 -11.75
CA MET A 35 6.86 4.51 -11.54
C MET A 35 6.43 3.73 -10.31
N VAL A 36 6.31 2.42 -10.44
CA VAL A 36 5.90 1.57 -9.33
C VAL A 36 7.10 1.39 -8.39
N LEU A 37 6.88 1.73 -7.14
CA LEU A 37 7.93 1.64 -6.12
C LEU A 37 7.81 0.38 -5.27
N GLY A 38 6.62 -0.17 -5.18
CA GLY A 38 6.38 -1.37 -4.42
C GLY A 38 4.92 -1.55 -4.09
N HIS A 39 4.64 -2.24 -3.00
CA HIS A 39 3.28 -2.57 -2.59
C HIS A 39 3.14 -2.48 -1.09
N ILE A 40 1.93 -2.20 -0.65
CA ILE A 40 1.55 -2.29 0.76
C ILE A 40 0.37 -3.24 0.86
N GLU A 41 0.48 -4.21 1.75
CA GLU A 41 -0.58 -5.18 1.97
C GLU A 41 -1.10 -5.06 3.40
N ARG A 42 -2.41 -4.96 3.56
CA ARG A 42 -3.02 -4.98 4.87
C ARG A 42 -3.18 -6.42 5.31
N ARG A 43 -2.69 -6.74 6.47
CA ARG A 43 -2.83 -8.06 7.07
C ARG A 43 -3.61 -7.93 8.35
N THR A 44 -4.71 -8.66 8.44
CA THR A 44 -5.54 -8.65 9.61
C THR A 44 -5.14 -9.81 10.50
N GLU A 45 -4.76 -9.51 11.72
CA GLU A 45 -4.31 -10.50 12.68
C GLU A 45 -5.08 -10.34 14.00
N VAL A 46 -4.78 -11.22 14.92
CA VAL A 46 -5.50 -11.25 16.20
C VAL A 46 -5.41 -9.91 16.92
N ASP A 47 -4.27 -9.26 16.84
CA ASP A 47 -4.04 -8.00 17.54
C ASP A 47 -4.32 -6.78 16.68
N GLY A 48 -4.89 -6.93 15.50
CA GLY A 48 -5.29 -5.81 14.67
C GLY A 48 -4.71 -5.88 13.27
N ASP A 49 -4.87 -4.78 12.54
CA ASP A 49 -4.40 -4.69 11.18
C ASP A 49 -2.97 -4.19 11.13
N HIS A 50 -2.19 -4.83 10.29
CA HIS A 50 -0.82 -4.41 10.00
C HIS A 50 -0.71 -4.08 8.53
N PHE A 51 0.22 -3.21 8.20
CA PHE A 51 0.48 -2.84 6.81
C PHE A 51 1.90 -3.26 6.47
N ALA A 52 2.02 -4.30 5.67
CA ALA A 52 3.32 -4.84 5.27
C ALA A 52 3.78 -4.13 4.01
N ALA A 53 4.95 -3.54 4.06
CA ALA A 53 5.51 -2.79 2.95
C ALA A 53 6.58 -3.61 2.26
N ARG A 54 6.53 -3.66 0.93
CA ARG A 54 7.52 -4.32 0.10
C ARG A 54 7.99 -3.36 -0.98
N ARG A 55 9.28 -3.19 -1.11
CA ARG A 55 9.85 -2.36 -2.16
C ARG A 55 10.21 -3.21 -3.35
N LEU A 56 9.98 -2.65 -4.54
CA LEU A 56 10.37 -3.29 -5.77
C LEU A 56 11.81 -2.93 -6.06
N LEU A 57 12.68 -3.94 -6.10
CA LEU A 57 14.10 -3.73 -6.36
C LEU A 57 14.41 -3.85 -7.85
N ALA A 58 13.72 -4.76 -8.52
CA ALA A 58 13.87 -5.00 -9.94
C ALA A 58 12.56 -5.56 -10.43
N ALA A 59 12.43 -5.79 -11.72
CA ALA A 59 11.16 -6.19 -12.33
C ALA A 59 10.49 -7.35 -11.61
N THR A 60 11.26 -8.30 -11.10
CA THR A 60 10.70 -9.50 -10.49
C THR A 60 11.15 -9.69 -9.05
N ARG A 61 11.82 -8.71 -8.46
CA ARG A 61 12.36 -8.88 -7.11
C ARG A 61 11.80 -7.82 -6.19
N THR A 62 11.34 -8.24 -5.03
CA THR A 62 10.86 -7.34 -4.01
C THR A 62 11.61 -7.60 -2.71
N MET A 63 11.62 -6.61 -1.85
CA MET A 63 12.25 -6.72 -0.55
C MET A 63 11.23 -6.32 0.51
N ASN A 64 11.08 -7.16 1.52
CA ASN A 64 10.27 -6.80 2.67
C ASN A 64 10.95 -5.68 3.41
N VAL A 65 10.24 -4.59 3.61
CA VAL A 65 10.76 -3.46 4.36
C VAL A 65 10.34 -3.56 5.81
N GLY A 66 9.14 -4.00 6.06
CA GLY A 66 8.64 -4.15 7.42
C GLY A 66 7.14 -4.13 7.47
N SER A 67 6.62 -4.26 8.68
CA SER A 67 5.20 -4.17 8.95
C SER A 67 4.95 -3.01 9.89
N PHE A 68 3.87 -2.30 9.67
CA PHE A 68 3.57 -1.09 10.42
C PHE A 68 2.12 -1.10 10.84
N TRP A 69 1.83 -0.44 11.96
CA TRP A 69 0.45 -0.35 12.43
C TRP A 69 -0.37 0.65 11.63
N ARG A 70 0.29 1.60 10.98
CA ARG A 70 -0.38 2.65 10.23
C ARG A 70 0.12 2.66 8.80
N ILE A 71 -0.79 2.93 7.90
CA ILE A 71 -0.44 2.98 6.49
C ILE A 71 0.49 4.16 6.20
N ASP A 72 0.39 5.23 6.97
CA ASP A 72 1.28 6.37 6.81
C ASP A 72 2.74 5.97 7.06
N ASP A 73 2.94 5.16 8.09
CA ASP A 73 4.29 4.71 8.42
C ASP A 73 4.83 3.79 7.33
N ALA A 74 3.96 2.92 6.80
CA ALA A 74 4.37 2.06 5.70
C ALA A 74 4.72 2.89 4.47
N ALA A 75 3.98 3.96 4.21
CA ALA A 75 4.24 4.82 3.07
C ALA A 75 5.59 5.51 3.17
N ASP A 76 6.04 5.82 4.38
CA ASP A 76 7.32 6.47 4.56
C ASP A 76 8.48 5.64 4.04
N CYS A 77 8.29 4.34 3.89
CA CYS A 77 9.34 3.47 3.36
C CYS A 77 9.62 3.72 1.89
N PHE A 78 8.74 4.45 1.22
CA PHE A 78 8.86 4.67 -0.23
C PHE A 78 9.30 6.09 -0.56
N ARG A 79 9.75 6.83 0.39
CA ARG A 79 10.20 8.19 0.17
C ARG A 79 11.66 8.24 -0.16
#